data_408040524b85b954b24a8acff40cd791
#
_entry.id   408040524b85b954b24a8acff40cd791
#
_cell.length_a   1.000
_cell.length_b   1.000
_cell.length_c   1.000
_cell.angle_alpha   90.00
_cell.angle_beta   90.00
_cell.angle_gamma   90.00
#
_symmetry.space_group_name_H-M   'P 1'
#
loop_
_entity.id
_entity.type
_entity.pdbx_description
1 polymer ?
#
loop_
_entity_poly.entity_id
_entity_poly.type
_entity_poly.pdbx_seq_one_letter_code
_entity_poly.pdbx_strand_id
1 'polypeptide(L)'
;MYSHVQDFAQHERARTWLDERLNGTARVGLPWPSLLAFLRLVTNPRVFERPASSRAAWQQVEEWLDCEAAWVPAPTDRHRQVLGRLLAEAAVRANLIPDAHLAALAIEHGLVLASTDGDFARFPGLRFENPLAGPPES
;
A
#
# COMPACT_ATOMS: atom_id res chain seq x y z
N MET A 1 1.45 -20.81 -5.58
CA MET A 1 1.90 -20.56 -4.19
C MET A 1 3.30 -19.97 -4.21
N TYR A 2 3.48 -18.82 -3.59
CA TYR A 2 4.77 -18.17 -3.54
C TYR A 2 5.69 -18.88 -2.55
N SER A 3 6.95 -19.05 -2.92
CA SER A 3 7.94 -19.50 -1.97
C SER A 3 8.29 -18.36 -1.01
N HIS A 4 8.75 -18.70 0.20
CA HIS A 4 9.20 -17.69 1.15
C HIS A 4 10.30 -16.78 0.58
N VAL A 5 11.19 -17.36 -0.22
CA VAL A 5 12.29 -16.60 -0.84
C VAL A 5 11.74 -15.54 -1.78
N GLN A 6 10.73 -15.89 -2.57
CA GLN A 6 10.13 -14.99 -3.54
C GLN A 6 9.39 -13.84 -2.86
N ASP A 7 8.61 -14.14 -1.81
CA ASP A 7 7.90 -13.12 -1.03
C ASP A 7 8.88 -12.16 -0.36
N PHE A 8 9.97 -12.69 0.18
CA PHE A 8 11.01 -11.89 0.81
C PHE A 8 11.66 -10.94 -0.21
N ALA A 9 11.99 -11.45 -1.41
CA ALA A 9 12.61 -10.63 -2.45
C ALA A 9 11.69 -9.49 -2.89
N GLN A 10 10.40 -9.77 -3.06
CA GLN A 10 9.42 -8.74 -3.41
C GLN A 10 9.29 -7.69 -2.31
N HIS A 11 9.29 -8.12 -1.05
CA HIS A 11 9.20 -7.22 0.09
C HIS A 11 10.40 -6.27 0.13
N GLU A 12 11.62 -6.78 -0.05
CA GLU A 12 12.83 -5.95 -0.04
C GLU A 12 12.85 -4.95 -1.20
N ARG A 13 12.42 -5.37 -2.38
CA ARG A 13 12.35 -4.49 -3.54
C ARG A 13 11.32 -3.37 -3.35
N ALA A 14 10.16 -3.70 -2.78
CA ALA A 14 9.12 -2.73 -2.49
C ALA A 14 9.59 -1.72 -1.44
N ARG A 15 10.30 -2.19 -0.43
CA ARG A 15 10.87 -1.34 0.63
C ARG A 15 11.90 -0.39 0.06
N THR A 16 12.79 -0.87 -0.81
CA THR A 16 13.78 -0.02 -1.47
C THR A 16 13.11 1.06 -2.32
N TRP A 17 12.09 0.67 -3.07
CA TRP A 17 11.31 1.61 -3.88
C TRP A 17 10.68 2.70 -3.00
N LEU A 18 10.09 2.31 -1.87
CA LEU A 18 9.47 3.25 -0.93
C LEU A 18 10.50 4.20 -0.34
N ASP A 19 11.67 3.69 0.09
CA ASP A 19 12.73 4.52 0.63
C ASP A 19 13.19 5.57 -0.39
N GLU A 20 13.32 5.19 -1.65
CA GLU A 20 13.68 6.12 -2.71
C GLU A 20 12.62 7.21 -2.89
N ARG A 21 11.33 6.84 -2.86
CA ARG A 21 10.24 7.81 -2.97
C ARG A 21 10.19 8.77 -1.80
N LEU A 22 10.42 8.27 -0.58
CA LEU A 22 10.41 9.10 0.62
C LEU A 22 11.58 10.09 0.67
N ASN A 23 12.66 9.79 -0.03
CA ASN A 23 13.80 10.70 -0.16
C ASN A 23 13.66 11.66 -1.34
N GLY A 24 12.59 11.54 -2.11
CA GLY A 24 12.31 12.41 -3.24
C GLY A 24 11.56 13.67 -2.83
N THR A 25 11.16 14.45 -3.84
CA THR A 25 10.46 15.73 -3.62
C THR A 25 8.95 15.59 -3.68
N ALA A 26 8.43 14.53 -4.30
CA ALA A 26 6.99 14.28 -4.37
C ALA A 26 6.46 13.74 -3.05
N ARG A 27 5.29 14.18 -2.65
CA ARG A 27 4.66 13.70 -1.42
C ARG A 27 4.22 12.25 -1.55
N VAL A 28 4.40 11.49 -0.48
CA VAL A 28 4.05 10.08 -0.41
C VAL A 28 3.01 9.86 0.68
N GLY A 29 1.84 9.38 0.29
CA GLY A 29 0.78 9.02 1.24
C GLY A 29 1.00 7.64 1.81
N LEU A 30 0.99 7.53 3.13
CA LEU A 30 1.13 6.28 3.86
C LEU A 30 -0.11 6.05 4.72
N PRO A 31 -1.20 5.51 4.15
CA PRO A 31 -2.43 5.34 4.92
C PRO A 31 -2.27 4.26 5.99
N TRP A 32 -2.98 4.43 7.10
CA TRP A 32 -2.87 3.50 8.23
C TRP A 32 -3.14 2.04 7.87
N PRO A 33 -4.11 1.69 7.01
CA PRO A 33 -4.29 0.28 6.65
C PRO A 33 -3.04 -0.33 6.01
N SER A 34 -2.29 0.44 5.22
CA SER A 34 -1.05 -0.01 4.61
C SER A 34 0.06 -0.18 5.65
N LEU A 35 0.16 0.77 6.58
CA LEU A 35 1.14 0.67 7.67
C LEU A 35 0.86 -0.52 8.57
N LEU A 36 -0.42 -0.77 8.88
CA LEU A 36 -0.81 -1.93 9.68
C LEU A 36 -0.53 -3.24 8.96
N ALA A 37 -0.75 -3.27 7.64
CA ALA A 37 -0.44 -4.45 6.83
C ALA A 37 1.07 -4.74 6.84
N PHE A 38 1.90 -3.71 6.76
CA PHE A 38 3.35 -3.86 6.87
C PHE A 38 3.74 -4.46 8.23
N LEU A 39 3.22 -3.88 9.32
CA LEU A 39 3.52 -4.36 10.68
C LEU A 39 3.13 -5.83 10.84
N ARG A 40 1.97 -6.20 10.32
CA ARG A 40 1.48 -7.55 10.39
C ARG A 40 2.33 -8.53 9.60
N LEU A 41 2.81 -8.10 8.43
CA LEU A 41 3.66 -8.94 7.57
C LEU A 41 5.01 -9.21 8.20
N VAL A 42 5.74 -8.17 8.62
CA VAL A 42 7.13 -8.32 9.06
C VAL A 42 7.28 -8.96 10.42
N THR A 43 6.21 -8.97 11.22
CA THR A 43 6.20 -9.64 12.53
C THR A 43 5.66 -11.06 12.46
N ASN A 44 5.28 -11.56 11.28
CA ASN A 44 4.64 -12.85 11.12
C ASN A 44 5.67 -13.97 10.99
N PRO A 45 5.75 -14.90 11.97
CA PRO A 45 6.71 -16.01 11.92
C PRO A 45 6.41 -17.01 10.81
N ARG A 46 5.23 -16.98 10.22
CA ARG A 46 4.88 -17.85 9.09
C ARG A 46 5.47 -17.34 7.78
N VAL A 47 5.85 -16.05 7.73
CA VAL A 47 6.38 -15.42 6.52
C VAL A 47 7.91 -15.33 6.59
N PHE A 48 8.44 -14.97 7.75
CA PHE A 48 9.88 -14.79 7.93
C PHE A 48 10.42 -15.75 8.99
N GLU A 49 11.58 -16.34 8.73
CA GLU A 49 12.28 -17.18 9.72
C GLU A 49 12.66 -16.37 10.97
N ARG A 50 13.02 -15.11 10.75
CA ARG A 50 13.40 -14.19 11.83
C ARG A 50 12.49 -12.95 11.72
N PRO A 51 11.25 -13.08 12.22
CA PRO A 51 10.34 -11.95 12.16
C PRO A 51 10.84 -10.81 13.03
N ALA A 52 10.54 -9.59 12.60
CA ALA A 52 10.85 -8.42 13.39
C ALA A 52 9.97 -8.40 14.64
N SER A 53 10.50 -7.82 15.72
CA SER A 53 9.65 -7.53 16.89
C SER A 53 8.66 -6.40 16.51
N SER A 54 7.55 -6.34 17.22
CA SER A 54 6.59 -5.24 17.04
C SER A 54 7.26 -3.89 17.25
N ARG A 55 8.18 -3.81 18.20
CA ARG A 55 8.91 -2.58 18.49
C ARG A 55 9.80 -2.15 17.33
N ALA A 56 10.57 -3.09 16.77
CA ALA A 56 11.44 -2.78 15.64
C ALA A 56 10.63 -2.39 14.40
N ALA A 57 9.53 -3.09 14.15
CA ALA A 57 8.66 -2.78 13.02
C ALA A 57 8.01 -1.40 13.18
N TRP A 58 7.59 -1.06 14.38
CA TRP A 58 7.03 0.26 14.67
C TRP A 58 8.06 1.37 14.48
N GLN A 59 9.31 1.12 14.89
CA GLN A 59 10.37 2.08 14.67
C GLN A 59 10.58 2.39 13.19
N GLN A 60 10.44 1.38 12.33
CA GLN A 60 10.52 1.59 10.89
C GLN A 60 9.38 2.48 10.39
N VAL A 61 8.16 2.27 10.91
CA VAL A 61 7.01 3.13 10.56
C VAL A 61 7.27 4.58 10.99
N GLU A 62 7.79 4.77 12.20
CA GLU A 62 8.13 6.10 12.70
C GLU A 62 9.15 6.79 11.80
N GLU A 63 10.18 6.08 11.37
CA GLU A 63 11.19 6.62 10.47
C GLU A 63 10.58 7.07 9.15
N TRP A 64 9.68 6.26 8.58
CA TRP A 64 8.99 6.65 7.35
C TRP A 64 8.12 7.89 7.54
N LEU A 65 7.36 7.94 8.64
CA LEU A 65 6.46 9.07 8.91
C LEU A 65 7.22 10.35 9.23
N ASP A 66 8.46 10.24 9.71
CA ASP A 66 9.32 11.39 9.97
C ASP A 66 9.93 11.99 8.70
N CYS A 67 9.88 11.28 7.58
CA CYS A 67 10.36 11.81 6.30
C CYS A 67 9.48 12.99 5.87
N GLU A 68 10.11 14.03 5.36
CA GLU A 68 9.41 15.26 4.95
C GLU A 68 8.33 14.99 3.90
N ALA A 69 8.59 14.06 2.98
CA ALA A 69 7.65 13.72 1.92
C ALA A 69 6.43 12.92 2.42
N ALA A 70 6.52 12.29 3.60
CA ALA A 70 5.49 11.40 4.10
C ALA A 70 4.29 12.15 4.68
N TRP A 71 3.10 11.61 4.45
CA TRP A 71 1.88 12.10 5.09
C TRP A 71 0.87 10.95 5.17
N VAL A 72 -0.14 11.11 6.02
CA VAL A 72 -1.15 10.07 6.22
C VAL A 72 -2.47 10.55 5.63
N PRO A 73 -2.87 10.05 4.43
CA PRO A 73 -4.17 10.38 3.88
C PRO A 73 -5.29 9.75 4.72
N ALA A 74 -6.29 10.56 5.03
CA ALA A 74 -7.44 10.13 5.82
C ALA A 74 -8.70 10.22 4.96
N PRO A 75 -9.78 9.50 5.33
CA PRO A 75 -11.04 9.63 4.63
C PRO A 75 -11.52 11.09 4.62
N THR A 76 -11.97 11.53 3.44
CA THR A 76 -12.56 12.87 3.28
C THR A 76 -14.08 12.79 3.44
N ASP A 77 -14.74 13.94 3.36
CA ASP A 77 -16.21 14.00 3.38
C ASP A 77 -16.84 13.22 2.23
N ARG A 78 -16.08 12.99 1.16
CA ARG A 78 -16.53 12.21 -0.01
C ARG A 78 -16.34 10.70 0.13
N HIS A 79 -15.67 10.25 1.20
CA HIS A 79 -15.31 8.84 1.35
C HIS A 79 -16.52 7.92 1.28
N ARG A 80 -17.60 8.29 1.93
CA ARG A 80 -18.84 7.53 1.94
C ARG A 80 -19.37 7.29 0.52
N GLN A 81 -19.37 8.31 -0.29
CA GLN A 81 -19.86 8.22 -1.67
C GLN A 81 -18.90 7.43 -2.57
N VAL A 82 -17.60 7.71 -2.46
CA VAL A 82 -16.60 7.07 -3.30
C VAL A 82 -16.51 5.57 -2.97
N LEU A 83 -16.41 5.24 -1.69
CA LEU A 83 -16.34 3.85 -1.27
C LEU A 83 -17.62 3.09 -1.65
N GLY A 84 -18.77 3.68 -1.41
CA GLY A 84 -20.06 3.07 -1.76
C GLY A 84 -20.16 2.76 -3.25
N ARG A 85 -19.69 3.67 -4.10
CA ARG A 85 -19.67 3.47 -5.54
C ARG A 85 -18.75 2.32 -5.94
N LEU A 86 -17.54 2.26 -5.37
CA LEU A 86 -16.60 1.19 -5.66
C LEU A 86 -17.13 -0.18 -5.27
N LEU A 87 -17.78 -0.26 -4.11
CA LEU A 87 -18.36 -1.52 -3.64
C LEU A 87 -19.52 -1.98 -4.53
N ALA A 88 -20.27 -1.04 -5.09
CA ALA A 88 -21.39 -1.35 -5.99
C ALA A 88 -20.93 -1.73 -7.39
N GLU A 89 -19.93 -1.02 -7.93
CA GLU A 89 -19.52 -1.17 -9.33
C GLU A 89 -18.49 -2.28 -9.55
N ALA A 90 -17.63 -2.53 -8.57
CA ALA A 90 -16.50 -3.44 -8.74
C ALA A 90 -16.78 -4.88 -8.33
N ALA A 91 -17.99 -5.22 -7.94
CA ALA A 91 -18.38 -6.56 -7.47
C ALA A 91 -17.40 -7.09 -6.41
N VAL A 92 -17.16 -6.30 -5.39
CA VAL A 92 -16.12 -6.53 -4.39
C VAL A 92 -16.54 -7.63 -3.42
N ARG A 93 -15.67 -8.62 -3.22
CA ARG A 93 -15.85 -9.66 -2.22
C ARG A 93 -15.22 -9.24 -0.89
N ALA A 94 -15.55 -9.97 0.18
CA ALA A 94 -15.15 -9.65 1.54
C ALA A 94 -13.66 -9.36 1.71
N ASN A 95 -12.80 -10.15 1.08
CA ASN A 95 -11.34 -10.00 1.18
C ASN A 95 -10.80 -8.78 0.43
N LEU A 96 -11.61 -8.16 -0.43
CA LEU A 96 -11.22 -6.98 -1.19
C LEU A 96 -11.79 -5.68 -0.60
N ILE A 97 -12.57 -5.75 0.47
CA ILE A 97 -13.11 -4.54 1.10
C ILE A 97 -12.01 -3.62 1.62
N PRO A 98 -10.96 -4.13 2.30
CA PRO A 98 -9.85 -3.25 2.68
C PRO A 98 -9.18 -2.59 1.48
N ASP A 99 -9.07 -3.30 0.35
CA ASP A 99 -8.51 -2.74 -0.88
C ASP A 99 -9.39 -1.63 -1.45
N ALA A 100 -10.71 -1.79 -1.38
CA ALA A 100 -11.65 -0.75 -1.81
C ALA A 100 -11.50 0.52 -0.97
N HIS A 101 -11.24 0.38 0.33
CA HIS A 101 -10.96 1.52 1.20
C HIS A 101 -9.72 2.28 0.73
N LEU A 102 -8.63 1.57 0.44
CA LEU A 102 -7.40 2.18 -0.06
C LEU A 102 -7.61 2.84 -1.41
N ALA A 103 -8.34 2.18 -2.31
CA ALA A 103 -8.67 2.75 -3.61
C ALA A 103 -9.48 4.04 -3.46
N ALA A 104 -10.44 4.06 -2.55
CA ALA A 104 -11.24 5.26 -2.28
C ALA A 104 -10.37 6.40 -1.78
N LEU A 105 -9.45 6.14 -0.85
CA LEU A 105 -8.52 7.17 -0.38
C LEU A 105 -7.71 7.77 -1.51
N ALA A 106 -7.19 6.93 -2.40
CA ALA A 106 -6.38 7.39 -3.53
C ALA A 106 -7.23 8.27 -4.46
N ILE A 107 -8.45 7.86 -4.77
CA ILE A 107 -9.36 8.63 -5.62
C ILE A 107 -9.70 9.97 -5.00
N GLU A 108 -10.05 9.97 -3.71
CA GLU A 108 -10.44 11.19 -2.99
C GLU A 108 -9.35 12.23 -2.95
N HIS A 109 -8.11 11.79 -2.82
CA HIS A 109 -6.95 12.69 -2.73
C HIS A 109 -6.23 12.90 -4.08
N GLY A 110 -6.75 12.31 -5.16
CA GLY A 110 -6.15 12.46 -6.48
C GLY A 110 -4.78 11.80 -6.61
N LEU A 111 -4.57 10.68 -5.93
CA LEU A 111 -3.29 9.98 -5.85
C LEU A 111 -3.25 8.78 -6.79
N VAL A 112 -2.02 8.41 -7.19
CA VAL A 112 -1.77 7.11 -7.82
C VAL A 112 -1.51 6.10 -6.70
N LEU A 113 -2.23 4.99 -6.70
CA LEU A 113 -2.02 3.92 -5.75
C LEU A 113 -0.92 2.99 -6.26
N ALA A 114 0.12 2.80 -5.47
CA ALA A 114 1.21 1.89 -5.81
C ALA A 114 1.04 0.57 -5.07
N SER A 115 0.98 -0.53 -5.79
CA SER A 115 0.83 -1.85 -5.21
C SER A 115 1.34 -2.91 -6.19
N THR A 116 1.81 -4.02 -5.64
CA THR A 116 2.15 -5.20 -6.43
C THR A 116 0.93 -6.08 -6.70
N ASP A 117 -0.22 -5.77 -6.08
CA ASP A 117 -1.44 -6.55 -6.22
C ASP A 117 -2.28 -6.04 -7.40
N GLY A 118 -2.38 -6.86 -8.45
CA GLY A 118 -3.14 -6.53 -9.65
C GLY A 118 -4.64 -6.41 -9.44
N ASP A 119 -5.17 -6.85 -8.30
CA ASP A 119 -6.59 -6.74 -8.00
C ASP A 119 -7.06 -5.27 -7.94
N PHE A 120 -6.15 -4.32 -7.68
CA PHE A 120 -6.49 -2.91 -7.68
C PHE A 120 -6.92 -2.40 -9.05
N ALA A 121 -6.54 -3.08 -10.13
CA ALA A 121 -6.92 -2.66 -11.48
C ALA A 121 -8.43 -2.73 -11.72
N ARG A 122 -9.18 -3.48 -10.89
CA ARG A 122 -10.63 -3.62 -11.03
C ARG A 122 -11.43 -2.38 -10.61
N PHE A 123 -10.82 -1.45 -9.87
CA PHE A 123 -11.57 -0.31 -9.32
C PHE A 123 -11.69 0.83 -10.33
N PRO A 124 -12.92 1.17 -10.77
CA PRO A 124 -13.11 2.26 -11.73
C PRO A 124 -12.66 3.61 -11.18
N GLY A 125 -11.96 4.37 -11.99
CA GLY A 125 -11.50 5.71 -11.61
C GLY A 125 -10.21 5.73 -10.83
N LEU A 126 -9.68 4.56 -10.44
CA LEU A 126 -8.42 4.48 -9.72
C LEU A 126 -7.24 4.52 -10.69
N ARG A 127 -6.28 5.41 -10.40
CA ARG A 127 -4.97 5.37 -11.06
C ARG A 127 -4.05 4.48 -10.22
N PHE A 128 -3.46 3.49 -10.87
CA PHE A 128 -2.74 2.42 -10.20
C PHE A 128 -1.45 2.12 -10.94
N GLU A 129 -0.36 1.87 -10.17
CA GLU A 129 0.89 1.42 -10.75
C GLU A 129 1.49 0.30 -9.91
N ASN A 130 2.21 -0.61 -10.56
CA ASN A 130 2.99 -1.64 -9.87
C ASN A 130 4.45 -1.17 -9.86
N PRO A 131 4.99 -0.82 -8.67
CA PRO A 131 6.36 -0.29 -8.58
C PRO A 131 7.43 -1.30 -8.95
N LEU A 132 7.11 -2.59 -8.96
CA LEU A 132 8.06 -3.65 -9.30
C LEU A 132 7.95 -4.11 -10.75
N ALA A 133 6.93 -3.65 -11.48
CA ALA A 133 6.89 -3.84 -12.92
C ALA A 133 7.95 -2.91 -13.53
N GLY A 134 8.65 -3.37 -14.53
CA GLY A 134 9.62 -2.54 -15.22
C GLY A 134 8.97 -1.29 -15.82
N PRO A 135 9.76 -0.31 -16.27
CA PRO A 135 9.18 0.87 -16.90
C PRO A 135 8.33 0.46 -18.09
N PRO A 136 7.21 1.19 -18.34
CA PRO A 136 6.38 0.85 -19.48
C PRO A 136 7.19 0.93 -20.75
N GLU A 137 7.03 -0.07 -21.61
CA GLU A 137 7.66 -0.04 -22.92
C GLU A 137 7.02 1.10 -23.71
N SER A 138 7.84 2.02 -24.11
CA SER A 138 7.39 3.16 -24.92
C SER A 138 7.18 2.74 -26.36
#